data_cb78fcb2309b1b2bd0b9a42b6936c975
#
_entry.id   cb78fcb2309b1b2bd0b9a42b6936c975
#
_cell.length_a   1.000
_cell.length_b   1.000
_cell.length_c   1.000
_cell.angle_alpha   90.00
_cell.angle_beta   90.00
_cell.angle_gamma   90.00
#
_symmetry.space_group_name_H-M   'P 1'
#
loop_
_entity.id
_entity.type
_entity.pdbx_description
1 polymer ?
#
loop_
_entity_poly.entity_id
_entity_poly.type
_entity_poly.pdbx_seq_one_letter_code
_entity_poly.pdbx_strand_id
1 'polypeptide(L)'
;DGDDRLRPAFLEKTSALLAARPAMTAASSWMHTFGVLDAVVRPSGGGLTAFLSRNSCPATHLLRRSAWEQCGGYDETMRSGFEDWEFFLRLLETRPDAQIGIVPEPLLEYRTAPASSNIQSMDKRLSLMRFIIEKHLPSYQAHLADALLGLEAASIQRLSGWEAEIRQSLQDMQPLSDASRDFLAHPSYGDGGMAAAVRLRSEIPDNA
;
A
#
# COMPACT_ATOMS: atom_id res chain seq x y z
N ASP A 1 -5.90 16.15 2.46
CA ASP A 1 -5.02 17.09 3.16
C ASP A 1 -4.97 18.42 2.41
N GLY A 2 -4.67 19.49 3.12
CA GLY A 2 -4.71 20.84 2.55
C GLY A 2 -3.53 21.19 1.63
N ASP A 3 -2.58 20.28 1.48
CA ASP A 3 -1.38 20.43 0.66
C ASP A 3 -1.38 19.50 -0.59
N ASP A 4 -2.40 18.67 -0.73
CA ASP A 4 -2.65 17.85 -1.93
C ASP A 4 -3.48 18.62 -2.96
N ARG A 5 -3.49 18.11 -4.20
CA ARG A 5 -4.25 18.71 -5.31
C ARG A 5 -4.99 17.64 -6.09
N LEU A 6 -6.21 17.98 -6.51
CA LEU A 6 -6.97 17.16 -7.45
C LEU A 6 -6.80 17.71 -8.87
N ARG A 7 -6.53 16.83 -9.84
CA ARG A 7 -6.62 17.21 -11.24
C ARG A 7 -8.09 17.38 -11.67
N PRO A 8 -8.38 18.25 -12.64
CA PRO A 8 -9.77 18.58 -13.01
C PRO A 8 -10.67 17.38 -13.29
N ALA A 9 -10.13 16.31 -13.89
CA ALA A 9 -10.89 15.10 -14.24
C ALA A 9 -11.13 14.13 -13.06
N PHE A 10 -10.62 14.40 -11.85
CA PHE A 10 -10.73 13.46 -10.72
C PHE A 10 -12.19 13.16 -10.37
N LEU A 11 -13.01 14.19 -10.14
CA LEU A 11 -14.42 14.01 -9.77
C LEU A 11 -15.24 13.38 -10.90
N GLU A 12 -15.02 13.82 -12.15
CA GLU A 12 -15.69 13.27 -13.32
C GLU A 12 -15.45 11.77 -13.44
N LYS A 13 -14.19 11.33 -13.42
CA LYS A 13 -13.83 9.93 -13.66
C LYS A 13 -14.17 9.03 -12.46
N THR A 14 -13.98 9.49 -11.23
CA THR A 14 -14.37 8.72 -10.05
C THR A 14 -15.88 8.59 -9.91
N SER A 15 -16.65 9.64 -10.21
CA SER A 15 -18.14 9.57 -10.21
C SER A 15 -18.65 8.67 -11.33
N ALA A 16 -18.07 8.73 -12.53
CA ALA A 16 -18.41 7.85 -13.64
C ALA A 16 -18.13 6.38 -13.28
N LEU A 17 -17.00 6.09 -12.63
CA LEU A 17 -16.66 4.74 -12.18
C LEU A 17 -17.67 4.22 -11.14
N LEU A 18 -18.06 5.05 -10.17
CA LEU A 18 -19.10 4.70 -9.21
C LEU A 18 -20.47 4.49 -9.89
N ALA A 19 -20.85 5.33 -10.85
CA ALA A 19 -22.11 5.20 -11.58
C ALA A 19 -22.17 3.88 -12.37
N ALA A 20 -21.07 3.50 -13.03
CA ALA A 20 -20.98 2.29 -13.83
C ALA A 20 -20.97 0.98 -13.02
N ARG A 21 -20.59 1.03 -11.74
CA ARG A 21 -20.40 -0.18 -10.91
C ARG A 21 -21.09 -0.03 -9.55
N PRO A 22 -22.34 -0.52 -9.39
CA PRO A 22 -23.08 -0.42 -8.12
C PRO A 22 -22.42 -1.08 -6.91
N ALA A 23 -21.59 -2.10 -7.11
CA ALA A 23 -20.81 -2.75 -6.05
C ALA A 23 -19.72 -1.83 -5.44
N MET A 24 -19.31 -0.79 -6.17
CA MET A 24 -18.31 0.14 -5.64
C MET A 24 -18.89 1.09 -4.61
N THR A 25 -18.32 1.09 -3.42
CA THR A 25 -18.68 1.98 -2.31
C THR A 25 -17.89 3.28 -2.33
N ALA A 26 -16.65 3.22 -2.81
CA ALA A 26 -15.77 4.37 -3.00
C ALA A 26 -14.94 4.23 -4.28
N ALA A 27 -14.37 5.34 -4.75
CA ALA A 27 -13.44 5.38 -5.87
C ALA A 27 -12.35 6.43 -5.64
N SER A 28 -11.13 6.12 -6.05
CA SER A 28 -10.00 7.04 -6.08
C SER A 28 -9.23 6.89 -7.40
N SER A 29 -8.00 7.34 -7.45
CA SER A 29 -7.13 7.25 -8.63
C SER A 29 -5.70 6.90 -8.24
N TRP A 30 -4.84 6.67 -9.23
CA TRP A 30 -3.41 6.72 -9.01
C TRP A 30 -3.01 8.11 -8.53
N MET A 31 -1.82 8.18 -7.88
CA MET A 31 -1.24 9.42 -7.38
C MET A 31 0.02 9.75 -8.15
N HIS A 32 0.24 11.04 -8.43
CA HIS A 32 1.53 11.59 -8.77
C HIS A 32 2.08 12.31 -7.54
N THR A 33 3.21 11.85 -7.02
CA THR A 33 3.84 12.50 -5.87
C THR A 33 4.70 13.67 -6.31
N PHE A 34 4.78 14.69 -5.46
CA PHE A 34 5.67 15.83 -5.65
C PHE A 34 6.29 16.27 -4.32
N GLY A 35 7.28 17.11 -4.36
CA GLY A 35 8.06 17.53 -3.18
C GLY A 35 9.37 16.75 -3.11
N VAL A 36 9.54 15.88 -2.11
CA VAL A 36 10.79 15.10 -1.97
C VAL A 36 10.85 13.92 -2.94
N LEU A 37 9.71 13.32 -3.26
CA LEU A 37 9.60 12.21 -4.19
C LEU A 37 8.75 12.63 -5.39
N ASP A 38 9.26 12.40 -6.59
CA ASP A 38 8.54 12.56 -7.86
C ASP A 38 8.32 11.17 -8.49
N ALA A 39 7.11 10.62 -8.36
CA ALA A 39 6.79 9.27 -8.83
C ALA A 39 5.29 9.08 -9.05
N VAL A 40 4.92 8.08 -9.85
CA VAL A 40 3.53 7.62 -9.99
C VAL A 40 3.31 6.42 -9.09
N VAL A 41 2.51 6.60 -8.04
CA VAL A 41 2.07 5.52 -7.15
C VAL A 41 0.72 4.97 -7.64
N ARG A 42 0.61 3.65 -7.68
CA ARG A 42 -0.51 2.93 -8.29
C ARG A 42 -1.24 2.06 -7.26
N PRO A 43 -2.10 2.63 -6.41
CA PRO A 43 -2.98 1.83 -5.54
C PRO A 43 -3.86 0.92 -6.37
N SER A 44 -4.24 -0.23 -5.80
CA SER A 44 -4.98 -1.26 -6.54
C SER A 44 -6.50 -1.21 -6.30
N GLY A 45 -6.94 -0.63 -5.18
CA GLY A 45 -8.31 -0.81 -4.72
C GLY A 45 -8.64 -2.27 -4.45
N GLY A 46 -9.91 -2.64 -4.61
CA GLY A 46 -10.40 -4.01 -4.49
C GLY A 46 -11.47 -4.19 -3.42
N GLY A 47 -11.79 -5.45 -3.11
CA GLY A 47 -12.68 -5.85 -2.04
C GLY A 47 -11.96 -6.00 -0.71
N LEU A 48 -12.67 -6.51 0.31
CA LEU A 48 -12.19 -6.64 1.68
C LEU A 48 -10.83 -7.34 1.79
N THR A 49 -10.62 -8.45 1.13
CA THR A 49 -9.37 -9.23 1.19
C THR A 49 -8.14 -8.42 0.74
N ALA A 50 -8.30 -7.52 -0.24
CA ALA A 50 -7.22 -6.65 -0.71
C ALA A 50 -6.76 -5.62 0.35
N PHE A 51 -7.59 -5.35 1.35
CA PHE A 51 -7.32 -4.40 2.42
C PHE A 51 -6.89 -5.06 3.73
N LEU A 52 -6.98 -6.37 3.90
CA LEU A 52 -6.56 -7.05 5.13
C LEU A 52 -5.04 -7.03 5.33
N SER A 53 -4.26 -6.96 4.27
CA SER A 53 -2.79 -6.94 4.35
C SER A 53 -2.16 -5.55 4.24
N ARG A 54 -2.86 -4.59 3.62
CA ARG A 54 -2.35 -3.24 3.34
C ARG A 54 -3.47 -2.27 3.00
N ASN A 55 -3.22 -0.98 3.21
CA ASN A 55 -4.07 0.06 2.64
C ASN A 55 -3.89 0.10 1.11
N SER A 56 -4.95 -0.17 0.36
CA SER A 56 -4.94 -0.24 -1.10
C SER A 56 -5.63 0.96 -1.77
N CYS A 57 -5.95 2.03 -1.00
CA CYS A 57 -6.59 3.25 -1.50
C CYS A 57 -6.00 4.49 -0.80
N PRO A 58 -5.77 5.59 -1.51
CA PRO A 58 -5.42 6.86 -0.87
C PRO A 58 -6.54 7.39 0.02
N ALA A 59 -6.19 8.18 1.04
CA ALA A 59 -7.16 8.88 1.88
C ALA A 59 -8.08 9.81 1.08
N THR A 60 -7.59 10.34 -0.04
CA THR A 60 -8.39 11.15 -0.98
C THR A 60 -9.21 10.26 -1.90
N HIS A 61 -10.52 10.25 -1.72
CA HIS A 61 -11.45 9.41 -2.49
C HIS A 61 -12.84 10.07 -2.59
N LEU A 62 -13.63 9.62 -3.56
CA LEU A 62 -15.05 9.89 -3.67
C LEU A 62 -15.80 8.64 -3.15
N LEU A 63 -16.79 8.82 -2.30
CA LEU A 63 -17.57 7.70 -1.74
C LEU A 63 -19.07 7.90 -1.88
N ARG A 64 -19.83 6.81 -1.82
CA ARG A 64 -21.28 6.88 -1.71
C ARG A 64 -21.68 7.31 -0.31
N ARG A 65 -22.49 8.36 -0.21
CA ARG A 65 -22.99 8.85 1.07
C ARG A 65 -23.68 7.75 1.89
N SER A 66 -24.50 6.93 1.23
CA SER A 66 -25.18 5.81 1.90
C SER A 66 -24.21 4.78 2.51
N ALA A 67 -23.08 4.51 1.87
CA ALA A 67 -22.07 3.61 2.41
C ALA A 67 -21.34 4.23 3.61
N TRP A 68 -21.06 5.54 3.57
CA TRP A 68 -20.50 6.28 4.71
C TRP A 68 -21.45 6.28 5.91
N GLU A 69 -22.74 6.54 5.68
CA GLU A 69 -23.75 6.51 6.74
C GLU A 69 -23.91 5.10 7.34
N GLN A 70 -23.85 4.06 6.50
CA GLN A 70 -23.96 2.67 6.94
C GLN A 70 -22.75 2.22 7.78
N CYS A 71 -21.54 2.61 7.42
CA CYS A 71 -20.32 2.24 8.18
C CYS A 71 -20.08 3.14 9.39
N GLY A 72 -20.81 4.23 9.57
CA GLY A 72 -20.71 5.12 10.72
C GLY A 72 -19.58 6.15 10.68
N GLY A 73 -19.02 6.42 9.48
CA GLY A 73 -17.96 7.43 9.31
C GLY A 73 -16.59 7.01 9.84
N TYR A 74 -15.68 7.96 10.04
CA TYR A 74 -14.34 7.71 10.57
C TYR A 74 -14.34 7.42 12.07
N ASP A 75 -13.37 6.61 12.55
CA ASP A 75 -13.09 6.46 13.96
C ASP A 75 -12.25 7.63 14.47
N GLU A 76 -12.90 8.59 15.13
CA GLU A 76 -12.26 9.81 15.62
C GLU A 76 -11.27 9.58 16.78
N THR A 77 -11.19 8.36 17.32
CA THR A 77 -10.20 7.97 18.33
C THR A 77 -8.83 7.67 17.73
N MET A 78 -8.77 7.34 16.43
CA MET A 78 -7.54 7.05 15.70
C MET A 78 -6.84 8.35 15.28
N ARG A 79 -5.89 8.80 16.11
CA ARG A 79 -5.14 10.06 15.84
C ARG A 79 -3.67 9.85 15.50
N SER A 80 -3.24 8.61 15.36
CA SER A 80 -1.83 8.25 15.15
C SER A 80 -1.53 7.71 13.75
N GLY A 81 -2.50 7.72 12.85
CA GLY A 81 -2.43 7.19 11.48
C GLY A 81 -3.29 5.93 11.29
N PHE A 82 -3.41 5.50 10.05
CA PHE A 82 -4.20 4.36 9.59
C PHE A 82 -5.72 4.49 9.78
N GLU A 83 -6.22 5.68 10.10
CA GLU A 83 -7.65 5.97 10.24
C GLU A 83 -8.41 5.80 8.90
N ASP A 84 -7.75 6.10 7.78
CA ASP A 84 -8.27 5.87 6.44
C ASP A 84 -8.35 4.38 6.11
N TRP A 85 -7.32 3.61 6.47
CA TRP A 85 -7.31 2.17 6.26
C TRP A 85 -8.38 1.46 7.09
N GLU A 86 -8.53 1.81 8.34
CA GLU A 86 -9.58 1.29 9.23
C GLU A 86 -10.98 1.64 8.68
N PHE A 87 -11.16 2.87 8.23
CA PHE A 87 -12.41 3.32 7.61
C PHE A 87 -12.75 2.50 6.35
N PHE A 88 -11.76 2.23 5.49
CA PHE A 88 -11.97 1.41 4.31
C PHE A 88 -12.37 -0.03 4.64
N LEU A 89 -11.81 -0.62 5.68
CA LEU A 89 -12.24 -1.95 6.13
C LEU A 89 -13.71 -1.93 6.55
N ARG A 90 -14.15 -1.00 7.40
CA ARG A 90 -15.58 -0.88 7.76
C ARG A 90 -16.47 -0.62 6.56
N LEU A 91 -16.02 0.21 5.62
CA LEU A 91 -16.75 0.47 4.39
C LEU A 91 -16.94 -0.80 3.55
N LEU A 92 -15.92 -1.65 3.48
CA LEU A 92 -15.94 -2.92 2.75
C LEU A 92 -16.71 -4.02 3.50
N GLU A 93 -16.81 -3.95 4.82
CA GLU A 93 -17.61 -4.86 5.63
C GLU A 93 -19.12 -4.61 5.56
N THR A 94 -19.56 -3.48 4.99
CA THR A 94 -20.99 -3.17 4.85
C THR A 94 -21.74 -4.15 3.95
N ARG A 95 -21.05 -4.76 2.96
CA ARG A 95 -21.64 -5.74 2.02
C ARG A 95 -20.57 -6.71 1.51
N PRO A 96 -20.93 -7.98 1.27
CA PRO A 96 -19.97 -8.98 0.77
C PRO A 96 -19.34 -8.63 -0.60
N ASP A 97 -20.06 -7.88 -1.44
CA ASP A 97 -19.63 -7.45 -2.77
C ASP A 97 -19.04 -6.03 -2.79
N ALA A 98 -18.89 -5.38 -1.64
CA ALA A 98 -18.35 -4.03 -1.54
C ALA A 98 -16.93 -3.95 -2.12
N GLN A 99 -16.68 -2.92 -2.91
CA GLN A 99 -15.39 -2.67 -3.54
C GLN A 99 -15.01 -1.20 -3.51
N ILE A 100 -13.72 -0.94 -3.51
CA ILE A 100 -13.14 0.39 -3.74
C ILE A 100 -12.48 0.37 -5.12
N GLY A 101 -12.94 1.26 -6.01
CA GLY A 101 -12.44 1.37 -7.37
C GLY A 101 -11.25 2.32 -7.49
N ILE A 102 -10.38 2.07 -8.45
CA ILE A 102 -9.27 2.97 -8.78
C ILE A 102 -9.33 3.32 -10.26
N VAL A 103 -9.34 4.61 -10.57
CA VAL A 103 -9.13 5.12 -11.92
C VAL A 103 -7.62 4.99 -12.24
N PRO A 104 -7.23 4.29 -13.33
CA PRO A 104 -5.84 4.02 -13.62
C PRO A 104 -5.12 5.21 -14.29
N GLU A 105 -5.28 6.38 -13.70
CA GLU A 105 -4.66 7.64 -14.11
C GLU A 105 -4.22 8.42 -12.87
N PRO A 106 -3.08 9.14 -12.90
CA PRO A 106 -2.60 9.92 -11.77
C PRO A 106 -3.37 11.24 -11.66
N LEU A 107 -4.57 11.18 -11.07
CA LEU A 107 -5.48 12.32 -10.93
C LEU A 107 -5.40 13.00 -9.55
N LEU A 108 -4.65 12.41 -8.61
CA LEU A 108 -4.31 12.98 -7.32
C LEU A 108 -2.83 13.38 -7.34
N GLU A 109 -2.53 14.64 -7.03
CA GLU A 109 -1.18 15.13 -6.78
C GLU A 109 -0.95 15.16 -5.26
N TYR A 110 -0.10 14.25 -4.80
CA TYR A 110 0.17 14.00 -3.38
C TYR A 110 1.51 14.62 -2.98
N ARG A 111 1.49 15.49 -1.96
CA ARG A 111 2.71 16.13 -1.48
C ARG A 111 3.49 15.20 -0.55
N THR A 112 4.77 15.01 -0.85
CA THR A 112 5.70 14.26 0.00
C THR A 112 6.64 15.17 0.77
N ALA A 113 6.79 14.93 2.08
CA ALA A 113 7.70 15.65 2.96
C ALA A 113 8.29 14.69 4.01
N PRO A 114 9.56 14.89 4.48
CA PRO A 114 10.20 14.00 5.45
C PRO A 114 9.47 13.89 6.79
N ALA A 115 8.75 14.94 7.18
CA ALA A 115 7.99 14.99 8.44
C ALA A 115 6.49 14.71 8.26
N SER A 116 6.08 14.07 7.17
CA SER A 116 4.66 13.75 6.93
C SER A 116 4.11 12.75 7.95
N SER A 117 2.81 12.86 8.23
CA SER A 117 2.10 11.92 9.12
C SER A 117 2.24 10.47 8.68
N ASN A 118 2.31 10.23 7.37
CA ASN A 118 2.52 8.90 6.81
C ASN A 118 3.87 8.29 7.25
N ILE A 119 4.95 9.07 7.23
CA ILE A 119 6.27 8.60 7.71
C ILE A 119 6.24 8.33 9.21
N GLN A 120 5.66 9.24 10.00
CA GLN A 120 5.56 9.07 11.46
C GLN A 120 4.70 7.86 11.86
N SER A 121 3.67 7.52 11.09
CA SER A 121 2.84 6.34 11.35
C SER A 121 3.59 5.02 11.10
N MET A 122 4.65 5.03 10.27
CA MET A 122 5.47 3.84 10.02
C MET A 122 6.24 3.38 11.26
N ASP A 123 6.67 4.29 12.13
CA ASP A 123 7.33 3.94 13.40
C ASP A 123 6.38 3.20 14.36
N LYS A 124 5.07 3.44 14.21
CA LYS A 124 4.00 2.81 15.00
C LYS A 124 3.28 1.70 14.25
N ARG A 125 3.76 1.31 13.06
CA ARG A 125 3.06 0.41 12.16
C ARG A 125 2.56 -0.87 12.83
N LEU A 126 3.39 -1.54 13.62
CA LEU A 126 3.00 -2.81 14.24
C LEU A 126 1.88 -2.64 15.27
N SER A 127 1.90 -1.56 16.07
CA SER A 127 0.83 -1.28 17.04
C SER A 127 -0.47 -0.87 16.35
N LEU A 128 -0.39 -0.07 15.29
CA LEU A 128 -1.56 0.31 14.47
C LEU A 128 -2.16 -0.90 13.74
N MET A 129 -1.31 -1.76 13.17
CA MET A 129 -1.74 -3.03 12.56
C MET A 129 -2.45 -3.93 13.58
N ARG A 130 -1.89 -4.08 14.79
CA ARG A 130 -2.53 -4.84 15.87
C ARG A 130 -3.92 -4.31 16.15
N PHE A 131 -4.07 -2.99 16.33
CA PHE A 131 -5.36 -2.35 16.59
C PHE A 131 -6.37 -2.65 15.47
N ILE A 132 -5.97 -2.52 14.19
CA ILE A 132 -6.82 -2.85 13.04
C ILE A 132 -7.23 -4.33 13.06
N ILE A 133 -6.29 -5.25 13.28
CA ILE A 133 -6.57 -6.69 13.31
C ILE A 133 -7.55 -7.04 14.44
N GLU A 134 -7.34 -6.51 15.64
CA GLU A 134 -8.21 -6.74 16.80
C GLU A 134 -9.62 -6.18 16.57
N LYS A 135 -9.73 -4.99 15.99
CA LYS A 135 -10.99 -4.33 15.68
C LYS A 135 -11.80 -5.05 14.59
N HIS A 136 -11.12 -5.59 13.58
CA HIS A 136 -11.71 -6.31 12.45
C HIS A 136 -11.51 -7.83 12.56
N LEU A 137 -11.37 -8.36 13.78
CA LEU A 137 -11.03 -9.77 14.01
C LEU A 137 -11.93 -10.77 13.27
N PRO A 138 -13.26 -10.60 13.16
CA PRO A 138 -14.10 -11.51 12.39
C PRO A 138 -13.71 -11.60 10.91
N SER A 139 -13.39 -10.47 10.29
CA SER A 139 -12.96 -10.41 8.88
C SER A 139 -11.61 -11.09 8.69
N TYR A 140 -10.65 -10.86 9.60
CA TYR A 140 -9.36 -11.55 9.57
C TYR A 140 -9.49 -13.05 9.80
N GLN A 141 -10.38 -13.51 10.69
CA GLN A 141 -10.64 -14.93 10.90
C GLN A 141 -11.27 -15.60 9.67
N ALA A 142 -12.24 -14.92 9.03
CA ALA A 142 -12.88 -15.43 7.83
C ALA A 142 -11.94 -15.53 6.63
N HIS A 143 -10.93 -14.66 6.55
CA HIS A 143 -10.01 -14.53 5.42
C HIS A 143 -8.53 -14.62 5.85
N LEU A 144 -8.23 -15.46 6.84
CA LEU A 144 -6.90 -15.56 7.44
C LEU A 144 -5.82 -15.87 6.40
N ALA A 145 -6.08 -16.82 5.52
CA ALA A 145 -5.13 -17.21 4.48
C ALA A 145 -4.84 -16.03 3.51
N ASP A 146 -5.89 -15.31 3.08
CA ASP A 146 -5.73 -14.17 2.19
C ASP A 146 -4.92 -13.04 2.85
N ALA A 147 -5.18 -12.76 4.13
CA ALA A 147 -4.45 -11.74 4.89
C ALA A 147 -2.96 -12.09 5.02
N LEU A 148 -2.64 -13.33 5.42
CA LEU A 148 -1.25 -13.78 5.57
C LEU A 148 -0.52 -13.84 4.23
N LEU A 149 -1.13 -14.41 3.20
CA LEU A 149 -0.55 -14.48 1.86
C LEU A 149 -0.37 -13.08 1.25
N GLY A 150 -1.26 -12.13 1.54
CA GLY A 150 -1.12 -10.75 1.12
C GLY A 150 0.07 -10.05 1.77
N LEU A 151 0.34 -10.31 3.07
CA LEU A 151 1.54 -9.81 3.76
C LEU A 151 2.81 -10.44 3.21
N GLU A 152 2.81 -11.75 2.98
CA GLU A 152 3.93 -12.47 2.40
C GLU A 152 4.23 -12.02 0.97
N ALA A 153 3.21 -11.87 0.13
CA ALA A 153 3.37 -11.34 -1.22
C ALA A 153 4.02 -9.94 -1.23
N ALA A 154 3.64 -9.07 -0.29
CA ALA A 154 4.26 -7.76 -0.14
C ALA A 154 5.73 -7.85 0.31
N SER A 155 6.08 -8.82 1.14
CA SER A 155 7.45 -9.09 1.56
C SER A 155 8.31 -9.58 0.39
N ILE A 156 7.81 -10.58 -0.35
CA ILE A 156 8.48 -11.11 -1.55
C ILE A 156 8.67 -10.00 -2.60
N GLN A 157 7.67 -9.15 -2.81
CA GLN A 157 7.78 -8.05 -3.78
C GLN A 157 8.88 -7.05 -3.39
N ARG A 158 9.02 -6.72 -2.09
CA ARG A 158 10.11 -5.86 -1.61
C ARG A 158 11.47 -6.52 -1.80
N LEU A 159 11.59 -7.81 -1.47
CA LEU A 159 12.82 -8.58 -1.65
C LEU A 159 13.22 -8.63 -3.14
N SER A 160 12.28 -8.91 -4.04
CA SER A 160 12.51 -8.92 -5.48
C SER A 160 12.92 -7.53 -6.01
N GLY A 161 12.39 -6.45 -5.44
CA GLY A 161 12.81 -5.09 -5.74
C GLY A 161 14.27 -4.84 -5.35
N TRP A 162 14.68 -5.28 -4.17
CA TRP A 162 16.09 -5.24 -3.73
C TRP A 162 17.02 -6.05 -4.63
N GLU A 163 16.62 -7.28 -4.98
CA GLU A 163 17.40 -8.10 -5.91
C GLU A 163 17.60 -7.39 -7.27
N ALA A 164 16.53 -6.77 -7.79
CA ALA A 164 16.60 -6.06 -9.06
C ALA A 164 17.54 -4.84 -9.00
N GLU A 165 17.49 -4.07 -7.90
CA GLU A 165 18.37 -2.92 -7.68
C GLU A 165 19.84 -3.33 -7.57
N ILE A 166 20.13 -4.36 -6.78
CA ILE A 166 21.51 -4.89 -6.63
C ILE A 166 22.03 -5.41 -7.97
N ARG A 167 21.20 -6.17 -8.71
CA ARG A 167 21.56 -6.69 -10.03
C ARG A 167 21.87 -5.57 -11.03
N GLN A 168 21.04 -4.52 -11.04
CA GLN A 168 21.27 -3.36 -11.89
C GLN A 168 22.58 -2.66 -11.56
N SER A 169 22.88 -2.46 -10.27
CA SER A 169 24.15 -1.86 -9.84
C SER A 169 25.36 -2.69 -10.28
N LEU A 170 25.28 -4.03 -10.20
CA LEU A 170 26.32 -4.93 -10.67
C LEU A 170 26.50 -4.86 -12.20
N GLN A 171 25.43 -4.82 -12.95
CA GLN A 171 25.47 -4.69 -14.43
C GLN A 171 26.07 -3.36 -14.87
N ASP A 172 25.73 -2.28 -14.17
CA ASP A 172 26.23 -0.93 -14.46
C ASP A 172 27.64 -0.68 -13.88
N MET A 173 28.27 -1.70 -13.29
CA MET A 173 29.57 -1.61 -12.60
C MET A 173 29.62 -0.49 -11.55
N GLN A 174 28.47 -0.21 -10.92
CA GLN A 174 28.37 0.77 -9.85
C GLN A 174 28.72 0.11 -8.50
N PRO A 175 29.36 0.84 -7.58
CA PRO A 175 29.62 0.31 -6.26
C PRO A 175 28.32 0.04 -5.51
N LEU A 176 28.20 -1.15 -4.92
CA LEU A 176 27.07 -1.50 -4.09
C LEU A 176 26.99 -0.58 -2.86
N SER A 177 25.79 -0.21 -2.46
CA SER A 177 25.55 0.51 -1.20
C SER A 177 26.02 -0.34 0.00
N ASP A 178 26.26 0.30 1.14
CA ASP A 178 26.61 -0.40 2.39
C ASP A 178 25.53 -1.41 2.78
N ALA A 179 24.26 -1.04 2.63
CA ALA A 179 23.11 -1.90 2.91
C ALA A 179 23.08 -3.13 1.97
N SER A 180 23.39 -2.95 0.68
CA SER A 180 23.45 -4.06 -0.27
C SER A 180 24.62 -5.01 0.03
N ARG A 181 25.77 -4.46 0.44
CA ARG A 181 26.91 -5.28 0.86
C ARG A 181 26.60 -6.07 2.14
N ASP A 182 25.97 -5.42 3.11
CA ASP A 182 25.57 -6.06 4.36
C ASP A 182 24.55 -7.17 4.11
N PHE A 183 23.55 -6.93 3.27
CA PHE A 183 22.59 -7.95 2.87
C PHE A 183 23.25 -9.18 2.24
N LEU A 184 24.24 -8.99 1.36
CA LEU A 184 24.96 -10.12 0.74
C LEU A 184 25.89 -10.84 1.70
N ALA A 185 26.40 -10.17 2.73
CA ALA A 185 27.28 -10.74 3.74
C ALA A 185 26.51 -11.44 4.87
N HIS A 186 25.35 -10.90 5.23
CA HIS A 186 24.52 -11.34 6.37
C HIS A 186 23.05 -11.49 5.98
N PRO A 187 22.72 -12.35 4.98
CA PRO A 187 21.35 -12.51 4.54
C PRO A 187 20.46 -13.10 5.65
N SER A 188 19.22 -12.64 5.72
CA SER A 188 18.24 -13.16 6.65
C SER A 188 17.84 -14.61 6.32
N TYR A 189 17.44 -15.35 7.35
CA TYR A 189 16.99 -16.74 7.21
C TYR A 189 15.48 -16.87 7.46
N GLY A 190 14.80 -17.66 6.63
CA GLY A 190 13.39 -17.99 6.82
C GLY A 190 12.38 -17.07 6.11
N ASP A 191 12.86 -15.97 5.51
CA ASP A 191 12.05 -14.96 4.79
C ASP A 191 12.42 -14.82 3.30
N GLY A 192 13.29 -15.70 2.80
CA GLY A 192 13.78 -15.68 1.42
C GLY A 192 15.08 -14.90 1.21
N GLY A 193 15.59 -14.17 2.20
CA GLY A 193 16.80 -13.36 2.09
C GLY A 193 18.03 -14.17 1.68
N MET A 194 18.25 -15.33 2.30
CA MET A 194 19.34 -16.23 1.92
C MET A 194 19.22 -16.73 0.48
N ALA A 195 18.01 -17.06 0.01
CA ALA A 195 17.79 -17.50 -1.37
C ALA A 195 18.09 -16.38 -2.36
N ALA A 196 17.70 -15.13 -2.05
CA ALA A 196 18.00 -13.95 -2.84
C ALA A 196 19.51 -13.70 -2.92
N ALA A 197 20.20 -13.76 -1.80
CA ALA A 197 21.67 -13.59 -1.76
C ALA A 197 22.39 -14.66 -2.58
N VAL A 198 21.94 -15.91 -2.53
CA VAL A 198 22.50 -17.01 -3.36
C VAL A 198 22.30 -16.72 -4.84
N ARG A 199 21.09 -16.32 -5.27
CA ARG A 199 20.84 -15.97 -6.68
C ARG A 199 21.76 -14.84 -7.16
N LEU A 200 21.87 -13.75 -6.40
CA LEU A 200 22.72 -12.61 -6.73
C LEU A 200 24.22 -13.01 -6.79
N ARG A 201 24.69 -13.81 -5.84
CA ARG A 201 26.08 -14.27 -5.82
C ARG A 201 26.42 -15.18 -7.01
N SER A 202 25.49 -16.01 -7.47
CA SER A 202 25.71 -16.86 -8.64
C SER A 202 25.81 -16.10 -9.97
N GLU A 203 25.36 -14.84 -10.00
CA GLU A 203 25.44 -13.96 -11.16
C GLU A 203 26.74 -13.10 -11.16
N ILE A 204 27.48 -13.06 -10.03
CA ILE A 204 28.76 -12.33 -9.93
C ILE A 204 29.89 -13.26 -10.39
N PRO A 205 30.69 -12.90 -11.40
CA PRO A 205 31.86 -13.68 -11.80
C PRO A 205 32.85 -13.83 -10.64
N ASP A 206 33.47 -15.03 -10.50
CA ASP A 206 34.44 -15.34 -9.42
C ASP A 206 35.71 -14.45 -9.41
N ASN A 207 35.88 -13.55 -10.39
CA ASN A 207 37.03 -12.68 -10.58
C ASN A 207 36.76 -11.18 -10.37
N ALA A 208 35.71 -10.79 -9.63
CA ALA A 208 35.42 -9.40 -9.33
C ALA A 208 35.85 -9.00 -7.91
#